data_784b4265d90d1e410dd1d33ef9218038
#
_entry.id   784b4265d90d1e410dd1d33ef9218038
#
_cell.length_a   1.000
_cell.length_b   1.000
_cell.length_c   1.000
_cell.angle_alpha   90.00
_cell.angle_beta   90.00
_cell.angle_gamma   90.00
#
_symmetry.space_group_name_H-M   'P 1'
#
loop_
_entity.id
_entity.type
_entity.pdbx_description
1 polymer ?
#
loop_
_entity_poly.entity_id
_entity_poly.type
_entity_poly.pdbx_seq_one_letter_code
_entity_poly.pdbx_strand_id
1 'polypeptide(L)'
;MISLSERKFQSALDIALVDLSDELKLCLKDIDIIVSEIAEKSDLLGTNLEEELDLLSLYEAVPISDAYHNDMNLRGQLTLFKRALEKICEEESDLVHQLTTTLEEELSYQPTL
;
A
#
# COMPACT_ATOMS: atom_id res chain seq x y z
N MET A 1 11.22 16.52 -1.13
CA MET A 1 10.88 15.58 -2.22
C MET A 1 12.10 14.78 -2.63
N ILE A 2 11.96 13.48 -2.70
CA ILE A 2 13.01 12.59 -3.19
C ILE A 2 12.52 11.89 -4.45
N SER A 3 13.45 11.32 -5.20
CA SER A 3 13.13 10.52 -6.38
C SER A 3 14.07 9.32 -6.39
N LEU A 4 13.51 8.13 -6.20
CA LEU A 4 14.28 6.90 -6.12
C LEU A 4 13.98 5.99 -7.29
N SER A 5 14.95 5.12 -7.63
CA SER A 5 14.71 4.03 -8.55
C SER A 5 13.68 3.06 -7.94
N GLU A 6 13.04 2.27 -8.78
CA GLU A 6 12.13 1.22 -8.30
C GLU A 6 12.82 0.27 -7.34
N ARG A 7 14.08 -0.06 -7.61
CA ARG A 7 14.87 -0.96 -6.78
C ARG A 7 15.10 -0.39 -5.38
N LYS A 8 15.45 0.89 -5.29
CA LYS A 8 15.66 1.55 -4.00
C LYS A 8 14.37 1.69 -3.22
N PHE A 9 13.28 2.01 -3.90
CA PHE A 9 11.97 2.08 -3.27
C PHE A 9 11.57 0.70 -2.73
N GLN A 10 11.76 -0.35 -3.52
CA GLN A 10 11.44 -1.71 -3.08
C GLN A 10 12.28 -2.12 -1.87
N SER A 11 13.56 -1.73 -1.83
CA SER A 11 14.43 -2.01 -0.68
C SER A 11 13.90 -1.34 0.58
N ALA A 12 13.45 -0.08 0.48
CA ALA A 12 12.86 0.64 1.60
C ALA A 12 11.56 -0.05 2.08
N LEU A 13 10.75 -0.50 1.13
CA LEU A 13 9.52 -1.22 1.44
C LEU A 13 9.82 -2.54 2.17
N ASP A 14 10.82 -3.29 1.70
CA ASP A 14 11.22 -4.55 2.33
C ASP A 14 11.64 -4.33 3.79
N ILE A 15 12.37 -3.26 4.05
CA ILE A 15 12.77 -2.90 5.42
C ILE A 15 11.55 -2.57 6.27
N ALA A 16 10.62 -1.78 5.73
CA ALA A 16 9.40 -1.40 6.44
C ALA A 16 8.55 -2.63 6.77
N LEU A 17 8.44 -3.58 5.85
CA LEU A 17 7.69 -4.81 6.08
C LEU A 17 8.28 -5.67 7.19
N VAL A 18 9.61 -5.72 7.29
CA VAL A 18 10.29 -6.47 8.36
C VAL A 18 10.05 -5.81 9.73
N ASP A 19 9.93 -4.50 9.77
CA ASP A 19 9.75 -3.74 11.01
C ASP A 19 8.32 -3.78 11.57
N LEU A 20 7.36 -4.33 10.82
CA LEU A 20 5.98 -4.44 11.29
C LEU A 20 5.88 -5.40 12.48
N SER A 21 4.88 -5.18 13.34
CA SER A 21 4.57 -6.11 14.43
C SER A 21 4.17 -7.47 13.87
N ASP A 22 4.29 -8.51 14.69
CA ASP A 22 3.91 -9.86 14.28
C ASP A 22 2.42 -9.95 13.92
N GLU A 23 1.58 -9.21 14.64
CA GLU A 23 0.14 -9.16 14.35
C GLU A 23 -0.13 -8.62 12.94
N LEU A 24 0.55 -7.53 12.57
CA LEU A 24 0.39 -6.94 11.25
C LEU A 24 0.98 -7.81 10.15
N LYS A 25 2.08 -8.50 10.45
CA LYS A 25 2.66 -9.45 9.49
C LYS A 25 1.70 -10.59 9.17
N LEU A 26 0.88 -11.01 10.13
CA LEU A 26 -0.15 -12.02 9.88
C LEU A 26 -1.20 -11.52 8.89
N CYS A 27 -1.52 -10.24 8.92
CA CYS A 27 -2.47 -9.64 7.98
C CYS A 27 -1.99 -9.74 6.54
N LEU A 28 -0.67 -9.78 6.31
CA LEU A 28 -0.08 -9.83 4.98
C LEU A 28 -0.36 -11.14 4.24
N LYS A 29 -0.79 -12.18 4.93
CA LYS A 29 -1.12 -13.46 4.29
C LYS A 29 -2.28 -13.31 3.30
N ASP A 30 -3.21 -12.41 3.60
CA ASP A 30 -4.43 -12.23 2.83
C ASP A 30 -4.44 -10.92 2.04
N ILE A 31 -3.29 -10.24 1.98
CA ILE A 31 -3.18 -8.94 1.34
C ILE A 31 -1.98 -8.94 0.39
N ASP A 32 -2.22 -8.55 -0.85
CA ASP A 32 -1.15 -8.31 -1.82
C ASP A 32 -0.74 -6.85 -1.77
N ILE A 33 0.56 -6.59 -1.72
CA ILE A 33 1.09 -5.24 -1.75
C ILE A 33 1.63 -4.96 -3.13
N ILE A 34 1.13 -3.89 -3.74
CA ILE A 34 1.48 -3.48 -5.09
C ILE A 34 2.04 -2.07 -5.03
N VAL A 35 3.10 -1.83 -5.80
CA VAL A 35 3.68 -0.49 -5.94
C VAL A 35 3.31 0.05 -7.32
N SER A 36 2.70 1.22 -7.35
CA SER A 36 2.40 1.95 -8.58
C SER A 36 3.10 3.29 -8.55
N GLU A 37 3.39 3.85 -9.72
CA GLU A 37 4.08 5.14 -9.81
C GLU A 37 3.23 6.27 -9.25
N ILE A 38 1.98 6.36 -9.70
CA ILE A 38 1.08 7.46 -9.35
C ILE A 38 -0.36 6.97 -9.45
N ALA A 39 -1.23 7.53 -8.62
CA ALA A 39 -2.66 7.22 -8.66
C ALA A 39 -3.30 7.77 -9.95
N GLU A 40 -4.36 7.12 -10.38
CA GLU A 40 -5.20 7.62 -11.46
C GLU A 40 -6.37 8.39 -10.85
N LYS A 41 -7.05 9.20 -11.66
CA LYS A 41 -8.21 9.95 -11.17
C LYS A 41 -9.31 9.06 -10.63
N SER A 42 -9.49 7.89 -11.23
CA SER A 42 -10.47 6.92 -10.74
C SER A 42 -10.15 6.42 -9.33
N ASP A 43 -8.87 6.40 -8.95
CA ASP A 43 -8.46 6.00 -7.61
C ASP A 43 -8.86 7.01 -6.54
N LEU A 44 -9.12 8.25 -6.93
CA LEU A 44 -9.53 9.32 -6.02
C LEU A 44 -11.02 9.28 -5.68
N LEU A 45 -11.80 8.48 -6.38
CA LEU A 45 -13.23 8.34 -6.11
C LEU A 45 -13.44 7.78 -4.70
N GLY A 46 -14.32 8.43 -3.94
CA GLY A 46 -14.54 8.05 -2.56
C GLY A 46 -13.57 8.66 -1.57
N THR A 47 -12.60 9.42 -2.06
CA THR A 47 -11.68 10.19 -1.22
C THR A 47 -12.05 11.67 -1.30
N ASN A 48 -11.47 12.47 -0.40
CA ASN A 48 -11.63 13.93 -0.45
C ASN A 48 -10.48 14.60 -1.22
N LEU A 49 -9.64 13.79 -1.87
CA LEU A 49 -8.47 14.29 -2.59
C LEU A 49 -8.82 14.66 -4.02
N GLU A 50 -8.20 15.72 -4.53
CA GLU A 50 -8.37 16.20 -5.89
C GLU A 50 -7.17 15.92 -6.78
N GLU A 51 -6.00 15.76 -6.16
CA GLU A 51 -4.74 15.56 -6.86
C GLU A 51 -4.22 14.13 -6.71
N GLU A 52 -3.78 13.53 -7.81
CA GLU A 52 -3.27 12.16 -7.81
C GLU A 52 -2.03 12.00 -6.94
N LEU A 53 -1.20 13.04 -6.83
CA LEU A 53 0.01 13.01 -6.00
C LEU A 53 -0.25 13.12 -4.49
N ASP A 54 -1.49 13.31 -4.10
CA ASP A 54 -1.84 13.36 -2.67
C ASP A 54 -2.32 12.02 -2.12
N LEU A 55 -2.59 11.05 -2.99
CA LEU A 55 -2.99 9.71 -2.55
C LEU A 55 -1.76 8.85 -2.34
N LEU A 56 -1.50 8.49 -1.08
CA LEU A 56 -0.33 7.71 -0.69
C LEU A 56 -0.53 6.21 -0.87
N SER A 57 -1.73 5.73 -0.62
CA SER A 57 -2.06 4.31 -0.66
C SER A 57 -3.56 4.11 -0.91
N LEU A 58 -3.91 2.94 -1.42
CA LEU A 58 -5.31 2.58 -1.67
C LEU A 58 -5.49 1.11 -1.35
N TYR A 59 -6.41 0.80 -0.45
CA TYR A 59 -6.77 -0.58 -0.15
C TYR A 59 -8.06 -0.94 -0.88
N GLU A 60 -8.04 -2.11 -1.51
CA GLU A 60 -9.20 -2.64 -2.21
C GLU A 60 -9.38 -4.12 -1.89
N ALA A 61 -10.62 -4.56 -1.78
CA ALA A 61 -10.94 -5.97 -1.73
C ALA A 61 -11.23 -6.42 -3.15
N VAL A 62 -10.44 -7.37 -3.64
CA VAL A 62 -10.57 -7.88 -5.00
C VAL A 62 -11.08 -9.31 -4.97
N PRO A 63 -12.04 -9.66 -5.85
CA PRO A 63 -12.54 -11.02 -5.88
C PRO A 63 -11.49 -11.97 -6.46
N ILE A 64 -11.37 -13.14 -5.83
CA ILE A 64 -10.60 -14.24 -6.38
C ILE A 64 -11.60 -15.14 -7.10
N SER A 65 -11.44 -15.26 -8.41
CA SER A 65 -12.27 -16.14 -9.19
C SER A 65 -11.75 -17.57 -9.06
N ASP A 66 -12.51 -18.42 -8.38
CA ASP A 66 -12.28 -19.84 -8.42
C ASP A 66 -13.32 -20.46 -9.33
N ALA A 67 -12.88 -21.00 -10.47
CA ALA A 67 -13.77 -21.59 -11.46
C ALA A 67 -14.52 -22.83 -10.96
N TYR A 68 -14.08 -23.43 -9.87
CA TYR A 68 -14.66 -24.64 -9.32
C TYR A 68 -15.60 -24.41 -8.15
N HIS A 69 -15.63 -23.21 -7.60
CA HIS A 69 -16.45 -22.87 -6.46
C HIS A 69 -17.23 -21.59 -6.77
N ASN A 70 -18.51 -21.62 -6.49
CA ASN A 70 -19.36 -20.44 -6.68
C ASN A 70 -19.17 -19.40 -5.56
N ASP A 71 -18.26 -19.67 -4.63
CA ASP A 71 -17.99 -18.75 -3.54
C ASP A 71 -17.00 -17.69 -3.99
N MET A 72 -17.40 -16.42 -3.84
CA MET A 72 -16.49 -15.32 -4.07
C MET A 72 -15.64 -15.10 -2.84
N ASN A 73 -14.39 -15.55 -2.91
CA ASN A 73 -13.40 -15.19 -1.91
C ASN A 73 -12.83 -13.81 -2.28
N LEU A 74 -12.72 -12.97 -1.28
CA LEU A 74 -12.10 -11.66 -1.44
C LEU A 74 -10.68 -11.71 -0.90
N ARG A 75 -9.78 -11.05 -1.63
CA ARG A 75 -8.41 -10.87 -1.19
C ARG A 75 -8.14 -9.37 -1.11
N GLY A 76 -7.39 -8.94 -0.10
CA GLY A 76 -7.01 -7.55 0.02
C GLY A 76 -5.91 -7.20 -0.97
N GLN A 77 -5.97 -5.99 -1.50
CA GLN A 77 -4.92 -5.43 -2.34
C GLN A 77 -4.60 -4.03 -1.86
N LEU A 78 -3.38 -3.84 -1.39
CA LEU A 78 -2.90 -2.53 -0.95
C LEU A 78 -1.94 -1.99 -1.99
N THR A 79 -2.33 -0.90 -2.62
CA THR A 79 -1.48 -0.20 -3.59
C THR A 79 -0.78 0.95 -2.89
N LEU A 80 0.54 1.02 -3.03
CA LEU A 80 1.36 2.11 -2.53
C LEU A 80 1.79 2.97 -3.73
N PHE A 81 1.57 4.27 -3.64
CA PHE A 81 1.89 5.18 -4.74
C PHE A 81 3.24 5.82 -4.50
N LYS A 82 4.21 5.35 -5.26
CA LYS A 82 5.63 5.69 -5.11
C LYS A 82 5.89 7.19 -5.11
N ARG A 83 5.37 7.91 -6.11
CA ARG A 83 5.62 9.35 -6.23
C ARG A 83 4.98 10.16 -5.12
N ALA A 84 3.79 9.79 -4.70
CA ALA A 84 3.11 10.47 -3.59
C ALA A 84 3.90 10.31 -2.30
N LEU A 85 4.37 9.10 -2.02
CA LEU A 85 5.19 8.82 -0.84
C LEU A 85 6.53 9.54 -0.88
N GLU A 86 7.18 9.56 -2.04
CA GLU A 86 8.45 10.26 -2.21
C GLU A 86 8.31 11.78 -2.08
N LYS A 87 7.16 12.32 -2.50
CA LYS A 87 6.89 13.76 -2.44
C LYS A 87 6.94 14.29 -1.02
N ILE A 88 6.45 13.51 -0.04
CA ILE A 88 6.39 13.95 1.36
C ILE A 88 7.66 13.63 2.15
N CYS A 89 8.64 12.99 1.53
CA CYS A 89 9.92 12.67 2.15
C CYS A 89 10.99 13.66 1.68
N GLU A 90 11.91 14.00 2.59
CA GLU A 90 13.06 14.83 2.27
C GLU A 90 14.31 13.98 2.02
N GLU A 91 14.42 12.83 2.71
CA GLU A 91 15.56 11.92 2.62
C GLU A 91 15.08 10.47 2.45
N GLU A 92 15.97 9.60 1.99
CA GLU A 92 15.64 8.17 1.84
C GLU A 92 15.24 7.51 3.16
N SER A 93 15.86 7.91 4.26
CA SER A 93 15.53 7.38 5.58
C SER A 93 14.09 7.71 6.00
N ASP A 94 13.59 8.86 5.56
CA ASP A 94 12.21 9.23 5.81
C ASP A 94 11.23 8.29 5.15
N LEU A 95 11.60 7.72 4.00
CA LEU A 95 10.73 6.84 3.25
C LEU A 95 10.42 5.55 4.01
N VAL A 96 11.43 4.94 4.64
CA VAL A 96 11.22 3.73 5.46
C VAL A 96 10.20 4.03 6.56
N HIS A 97 10.38 5.15 7.26
CA HIS A 97 9.47 5.56 8.33
C HIS A 97 8.05 5.81 7.80
N GLN A 98 7.95 6.52 6.68
CA GLN A 98 6.65 6.82 6.08
C GLN A 98 5.94 5.55 5.60
N LEU A 99 6.67 4.63 4.99
CA LEU A 99 6.13 3.35 4.57
C LEU A 99 5.64 2.54 5.75
N THR A 100 6.42 2.49 6.83
CA THR A 100 6.03 1.78 8.04
C THR A 100 4.74 2.36 8.61
N THR A 101 4.66 3.69 8.71
CA THR A 101 3.47 4.38 9.21
C THR A 101 2.24 4.09 8.32
N THR A 102 2.42 4.19 7.01
CA THR A 102 1.32 3.95 6.06
C THR A 102 0.83 2.51 6.15
N LEU A 103 1.75 1.55 6.22
CA LEU A 103 1.39 0.14 6.36
C LEU A 103 0.66 -0.13 7.68
N GLU A 104 1.15 0.43 8.78
CA GLU A 104 0.51 0.28 10.08
C GLU A 104 -0.92 0.83 10.07
N GLU A 105 -1.12 2.01 9.50
CA GLU A 105 -2.44 2.63 9.40
C GLU A 105 -3.38 1.78 8.55
N GLU A 106 -2.94 1.38 7.37
CA GLU A 106 -3.79 0.63 6.44
C GLU A 106 -4.13 -0.76 6.99
N LEU A 107 -3.16 -1.47 7.54
CA LEU A 107 -3.37 -2.83 8.04
C LEU A 107 -4.18 -2.86 9.34
N SER A 108 -4.05 -1.81 10.16
CA SER A 108 -4.78 -1.73 11.44
C SER A 108 -6.27 -1.47 11.25
N TYR A 109 -6.66 -0.82 10.17
CA TYR A 109 -8.05 -0.47 9.92
C TYR A 109 -8.80 -1.52 9.10
N GLN A 110 -8.11 -2.57 8.65
CA GLN A 110 -8.80 -3.57 7.85
C GLN A 110 -9.59 -4.52 8.72
N PRO A 111 -10.84 -4.84 8.32
CA PRO A 111 -11.61 -5.83 9.06
C PRO A 111 -10.91 -7.18 8.94
N THR A 112 -10.81 -7.85 10.08
CA THR A 112 -10.36 -9.24 10.09
C THR A 112 -11.43 -10.08 9.39
N LEU A 113 -11.05 -10.63 8.28
CA LEU A 113 -11.92 -11.56 7.56
C LEU A 113 -11.82 -12.95 8.18
#